data_90c67f9675338ffd0612dd6c75968b77
#
_entry.id   90c67f9675338ffd0612dd6c75968b77
#
_cell.length_a   1.000
_cell.length_b   1.000
_cell.length_c   1.000
_cell.angle_alpha   90.00
_cell.angle_beta   90.00
_cell.angle_gamma   90.00
#
_symmetry.space_group_name_H-M   'P 1'
#
loop_
_entity.id
_entity.type
_entity.pdbx_description
1 polymer ?
#
loop_
_entity_poly.entity_id
_entity_poly.type
_entity_poly.pdbx_seq_one_letter_code
_entity_poly.pdbx_strand_id
1 'polypeptide(L)'
;MLLCCAICLAEVLWRLGEREGQTDRLEEAVAAFHAALKESRREPAQLQWAMIQTNLGTALRALGERETGTSRLEEAIAAYESALRVFVSAGSDRYVEICRTGRDLSLALLNHRRRWRQRVRKHPIGKVLGDAE
;
A
#
# COMPACT_ATOMS: atom_id res chain seq x y z
N MET A 1 -4.68 22.69 8.09
CA MET A 1 -5.81 22.20 8.89
C MET A 1 -6.62 21.13 8.19
N LEU A 2 -7.10 21.37 6.97
CA LEU A 2 -7.84 20.37 6.19
C LEU A 2 -7.05 19.08 5.93
N LEU A 3 -5.76 19.21 5.68
CA LEU A 3 -4.85 18.07 5.43
C LEU A 3 -4.73 17.16 6.67
N CYS A 4 -4.57 17.71 7.87
CA CYS A 4 -4.50 16.94 9.11
C CYS A 4 -5.80 16.16 9.38
N CYS A 5 -6.95 16.79 9.15
CA CYS A 5 -8.26 16.12 9.31
C CYS A 5 -8.44 14.98 8.31
N ALA A 6 -8.02 15.18 7.06
CA ALA A 6 -8.09 14.16 6.02
C ALA A 6 -7.20 12.96 6.35
N ILE A 7 -5.98 13.20 6.84
CA ILE A 7 -5.04 12.15 7.26
C ILE A 7 -5.60 11.38 8.45
N CYS A 8 -6.10 12.07 9.48
CA CYS A 8 -6.69 11.44 10.67
C CYS A 8 -7.89 10.57 10.29
N LEU A 9 -8.77 11.07 9.43
CA LEU A 9 -9.93 10.31 8.94
C LEU A 9 -9.48 9.04 8.19
N ALA A 10 -8.49 9.18 7.31
CA ALA A 10 -7.95 8.07 6.55
C ALA A 10 -7.32 7.00 7.47
N GLU A 11 -6.60 7.41 8.51
CA GLU A 11 -6.04 6.49 9.50
C GLU A 11 -7.13 5.75 10.29
N VAL A 12 -8.18 6.45 10.70
CA VAL A 12 -9.33 5.82 11.38
C VAL A 12 -10.02 4.81 10.47
N LEU A 13 -10.27 5.17 9.22
CA LEU A 13 -10.87 4.27 8.23
C LEU A 13 -10.01 3.03 8.00
N TRP A 14 -8.70 3.20 7.86
CA TRP A 14 -7.78 2.09 7.72
C TRP A 14 -7.81 1.16 8.93
N ARG A 15 -7.71 1.69 10.15
CA ARG A 15 -7.76 0.88 11.38
C ARG A 15 -9.09 0.16 11.55
N LEU A 16 -10.20 0.81 11.21
CA LEU A 16 -11.53 0.18 11.22
C LEU A 16 -11.59 -0.95 10.19
N GLY A 17 -11.11 -0.71 8.98
CA GLY A 17 -11.06 -1.72 7.92
C GLY A 17 -10.25 -2.95 8.31
N GLU A 18 -9.12 -2.77 9.00
CA GLU A 18 -8.33 -3.89 9.51
C GLU A 18 -9.05 -4.68 10.59
N ARG A 19 -9.69 -4.00 11.55
CA ARG A 19 -10.44 -4.65 12.63
C ARG A 19 -11.66 -5.42 12.15
N GLU A 20 -12.41 -4.84 11.23
CA GLU A 20 -13.67 -5.40 10.74
C GLU A 20 -13.50 -6.36 9.56
N GLY A 21 -12.28 -6.40 8.98
CA GLY A 21 -12.01 -7.19 7.79
C GLY A 21 -12.75 -6.71 6.54
N GLN A 22 -13.25 -5.49 6.56
CA GLN A 22 -14.02 -4.90 5.46
C GLN A 22 -13.10 -4.18 4.47
N THR A 23 -13.09 -4.63 3.24
CA THR A 23 -12.33 -4.02 2.15
C THR A 23 -12.81 -2.61 1.79
N ASP A 24 -14.11 -2.34 1.93
CA ASP A 24 -14.71 -1.03 1.62
C ASP A 24 -14.09 0.10 2.43
N ARG A 25 -13.85 -0.11 3.72
CA ARG A 25 -13.19 0.86 4.60
C ARG A 25 -11.74 1.11 4.21
N LEU A 26 -11.06 0.08 3.76
CA LEU A 26 -9.68 0.20 3.28
C LEU A 26 -9.63 0.97 1.95
N GLU A 27 -10.59 0.76 1.06
CA GLU A 27 -10.69 1.52 -0.20
C GLU A 27 -11.01 2.99 0.07
N GLU A 28 -11.90 3.28 1.01
CA GLU A 28 -12.17 4.65 1.46
C GLU A 28 -10.91 5.31 2.03
N ALA A 29 -10.13 4.58 2.82
CA ALA A 29 -8.85 5.06 3.36
C ALA A 29 -7.85 5.36 2.24
N VAL A 30 -7.71 4.48 1.26
CA VAL A 30 -6.84 4.69 0.09
C VAL A 30 -7.25 5.94 -0.67
N ALA A 31 -8.55 6.13 -0.93
CA ALA A 31 -9.05 7.32 -1.61
C ALA A 31 -8.77 8.61 -0.83
N ALA A 32 -8.94 8.57 0.50
CA ALA A 32 -8.66 9.70 1.38
C ALA A 32 -7.15 10.04 1.40
N PHE A 33 -6.27 9.04 1.42
CA PHE A 33 -4.83 9.26 1.33
C PHE A 33 -4.42 9.85 -0.02
N HIS A 34 -5.00 9.41 -1.13
CA HIS A 34 -4.76 10.03 -2.44
C HIS A 34 -5.19 11.49 -2.48
N ALA A 35 -6.34 11.83 -1.89
CA ALA A 35 -6.79 13.21 -1.78
C ALA A 35 -5.83 14.05 -0.93
N ALA A 36 -5.35 13.51 0.19
CA ALA A 36 -4.37 14.17 1.04
C ALA A 36 -3.02 14.40 0.32
N LEU A 37 -2.59 13.46 -0.51
CA LEU A 37 -1.38 13.62 -1.32
C LEU A 37 -1.49 14.77 -2.33
N LYS A 38 -2.66 14.95 -2.94
CA LYS A 38 -2.89 16.07 -3.86
C LYS A 38 -2.78 17.41 -3.16
N GLU A 39 -3.33 17.53 -1.95
CA GLU A 39 -3.21 18.74 -1.13
C GLU A 39 -1.76 18.96 -0.67
N SER A 40 -1.06 17.91 -0.26
CA SER A 40 0.34 17.96 0.21
C SER A 40 1.32 18.46 -0.87
N ARG A 41 1.03 18.26 -2.14
CA ARG A 41 1.87 18.79 -3.24
C ARG A 41 1.90 20.31 -3.31
N ARG A 42 0.88 20.98 -2.78
CA ARG A 42 0.78 22.44 -2.73
C ARG A 42 1.57 23.04 -1.57
N GLU A 43 1.93 22.24 -0.56
CA GLU A 43 2.66 22.66 0.62
C GLU A 43 4.07 22.06 0.61
N PRO A 44 5.12 22.81 0.99
CA PRO A 44 6.52 22.35 0.92
C PRO A 44 6.91 21.38 2.06
N ALA A 45 5.97 20.62 2.60
CA ALA A 45 6.20 19.70 3.72
C ALA A 45 6.52 18.28 3.22
N GLN A 46 7.75 18.04 2.78
CA GLN A 46 8.18 16.75 2.25
C GLN A 46 8.01 15.58 3.23
N LEU A 47 8.29 15.81 4.52
CA LEU A 47 8.13 14.78 5.55
C LEU A 47 6.68 14.38 5.72
N GLN A 48 5.76 15.35 5.72
CA GLN A 48 4.32 15.08 5.81
C GLN A 48 3.84 14.27 4.59
N TRP A 49 4.28 14.65 3.40
CA TRP A 49 4.00 13.90 2.18
C TRP A 49 4.50 12.44 2.28
N ALA A 50 5.72 12.24 2.77
CA ALA A 50 6.28 10.91 2.95
C ALA A 50 5.52 10.07 4.00
N MET A 51 5.03 10.70 5.06
CA MET A 51 4.17 10.04 6.05
C MET A 51 2.85 9.58 5.42
N ILE A 52 2.23 10.43 4.60
CA ILE A 52 1.00 10.07 3.87
C ILE A 52 1.27 8.90 2.92
N GLN A 53 2.38 8.91 2.19
CA GLN A 53 2.80 7.81 1.31
C GLN A 53 2.99 6.50 2.09
N THR A 54 3.57 6.57 3.28
CA THR A 54 3.75 5.40 4.15
C THR A 54 2.40 4.81 4.56
N ASN A 55 1.48 5.66 4.99
CA ASN A 55 0.13 5.24 5.39
C ASN A 55 -0.67 4.69 4.21
N LEU A 56 -0.55 5.31 3.04
CA LEU A 56 -1.13 4.80 1.79
C LEU A 56 -0.58 3.40 1.46
N GLY A 57 0.73 3.24 1.54
CA GLY A 57 1.38 1.93 1.32
C GLY A 57 0.83 0.86 2.25
N THR A 58 0.64 1.18 3.52
CA THR A 58 0.08 0.26 4.52
C THR A 58 -1.36 -0.13 4.21
N ALA A 59 -2.20 0.83 3.83
CA ALA A 59 -3.59 0.58 3.44
C ALA A 59 -3.66 -0.27 2.15
N LEU A 60 -2.83 0.03 1.16
CA LEU A 60 -2.74 -0.73 -0.09
C LEU A 60 -2.25 -2.16 0.15
N ARG A 61 -1.27 -2.35 1.04
CA ARG A 61 -0.81 -3.68 1.43
C ARG A 61 -1.95 -4.48 2.08
N ALA A 62 -2.67 -3.88 3.02
CA ALA A 62 -3.80 -4.52 3.68
C ALA A 62 -4.89 -4.94 2.68
N LEU A 63 -5.19 -4.11 1.68
CA LEU A 63 -6.07 -4.47 0.57
C LEU A 63 -5.49 -5.61 -0.26
N GLY A 64 -4.22 -5.49 -0.61
CA GLY A 64 -3.52 -6.51 -1.40
C GLY A 64 -3.48 -7.87 -0.72
N GLU A 65 -3.41 -7.93 0.60
CA GLU A 65 -3.47 -9.17 1.38
C GLU A 65 -4.83 -9.87 1.24
N ARG A 66 -5.91 -9.10 1.11
CA ARG A 66 -7.29 -9.60 0.98
C ARG A 66 -7.69 -9.92 -0.45
N GLU A 67 -7.06 -9.30 -1.42
CA GLU A 67 -7.32 -9.51 -2.84
C GLU A 67 -6.42 -10.62 -3.40
N THR A 68 -6.86 -11.25 -4.48
CA THR A 68 -6.07 -12.27 -5.20
C THR A 68 -5.11 -11.68 -6.23
N GLY A 69 -5.33 -10.41 -6.61
CA GLY A 69 -4.52 -9.69 -7.58
C GLY A 69 -3.16 -9.25 -7.04
N THR A 70 -2.37 -8.63 -7.90
CA THR A 70 -1.03 -8.12 -7.57
C THR A 70 -0.94 -6.60 -7.62
N SER A 71 -1.90 -5.93 -8.25
CA SER A 71 -1.86 -4.48 -8.49
C SER A 71 -1.74 -3.65 -7.19
N ARG A 72 -2.52 -3.99 -6.18
CA ARG A 72 -2.48 -3.28 -4.89
C ARG A 72 -1.13 -3.42 -4.18
N LEU A 73 -0.51 -4.59 -4.29
CA LEU A 73 0.83 -4.84 -3.72
C LEU A 73 1.90 -4.05 -4.48
N GLU A 74 1.79 -3.95 -5.80
CA GLU A 74 2.71 -3.15 -6.62
C GLU A 74 2.58 -1.66 -6.29
N GLU A 75 1.35 -1.15 -6.14
CA GLU A 75 1.10 0.22 -5.71
C GLU A 75 1.64 0.48 -4.28
N ALA A 76 1.48 -0.47 -3.37
CA ALA A 76 2.01 -0.37 -2.00
C ALA A 76 3.54 -0.26 -2.00
N ILE A 77 4.21 -1.09 -2.78
CA ILE A 77 5.68 -1.06 -2.93
C ILE A 77 6.12 0.31 -3.44
N ALA A 78 5.46 0.82 -4.48
CA ALA A 78 5.77 2.14 -5.04
C ALA A 78 5.60 3.27 -4.03
N ALA A 79 4.54 3.22 -3.22
CA ALA A 79 4.29 4.19 -2.16
C ALA A 79 5.38 4.16 -1.08
N TYR A 80 5.76 2.98 -0.60
CA TYR A 80 6.85 2.82 0.38
C TYR A 80 8.20 3.29 -0.16
N GLU A 81 8.51 2.99 -1.42
CA GLU A 81 9.76 3.44 -2.06
C GLU A 81 9.82 4.96 -2.21
N SER A 82 8.70 5.59 -2.56
CA SER A 82 8.60 7.04 -2.64
C SER A 82 8.84 7.71 -1.28
N ALA A 83 8.23 7.18 -0.23
CA ALA A 83 8.42 7.65 1.13
C ALA A 83 9.85 7.43 1.62
N LEU A 84 10.41 6.27 1.31
CA LEU A 84 11.76 5.86 1.71
C LEU A 84 12.82 6.85 1.24
N ARG A 85 12.74 7.32 -0.02
CA ARG A 85 13.66 8.30 -0.55
C ARG A 85 13.70 9.59 0.28
N VAL A 86 12.53 10.06 0.70
CA VAL A 86 12.43 11.27 1.53
C VAL A 86 12.98 11.02 2.93
N PHE A 87 12.64 9.92 3.57
CA PHE A 87 13.09 9.62 4.92
C PHE A 87 14.60 9.35 5.00
N VAL A 88 15.18 8.72 4.00
CA VAL A 88 16.65 8.53 3.90
C VAL A 88 17.34 9.89 3.80
N SER A 89 16.85 10.77 2.94
CA SER A 89 17.39 12.14 2.82
C SER A 89 17.28 12.93 4.11
N ALA A 90 16.18 12.72 4.86
CA ALA A 90 15.94 13.42 6.12
C ALA A 90 16.65 12.80 7.32
N GLY A 91 17.27 11.62 7.18
CA GLY A 91 17.93 10.91 8.27
C GLY A 91 16.97 10.33 9.32
N SER A 92 15.73 10.02 8.94
CA SER A 92 14.70 9.51 9.84
C SER A 92 14.72 7.98 9.92
N ASP A 93 15.68 7.42 10.64
CA ASP A 93 15.94 5.98 10.71
C ASP A 93 14.70 5.14 11.05
N ARG A 94 13.86 5.64 11.97
CA ARG A 94 12.62 4.95 12.37
C ARG A 94 11.67 4.77 11.19
N TYR A 95 11.44 5.83 10.41
CA TYR A 95 10.55 5.77 9.25
C TYR A 95 11.15 5.00 8.08
N VAL A 96 12.46 5.06 7.94
CA VAL A 96 13.20 4.23 6.97
C VAL A 96 12.95 2.75 7.25
N GLU A 97 13.03 2.34 8.52
CA GLU A 97 12.78 0.95 8.93
C GLU A 97 11.32 0.53 8.67
N ILE A 98 10.37 1.39 9.02
CA ILE A 98 8.93 1.13 8.76
C ILE A 98 8.67 0.92 7.27
N CYS A 99 9.21 1.80 6.42
CA CYS A 99 9.01 1.73 4.97
C CYS A 99 9.70 0.50 4.37
N ARG A 100 10.89 0.16 4.81
CA ARG A 100 11.59 -1.06 4.38
C ARG A 100 10.79 -2.30 4.72
N THR A 101 10.35 -2.43 5.96
CA THR A 101 9.56 -3.57 6.43
C THR A 101 8.26 -3.70 5.61
N GLY A 102 7.52 -2.62 5.43
CA GLY A 102 6.28 -2.63 4.65
C GLY A 102 6.51 -3.01 3.19
N ARG A 103 7.54 -2.44 2.56
CA ARG A 103 7.95 -2.79 1.20
C ARG A 103 8.32 -4.27 1.07
N ASP A 104 9.16 -4.76 1.97
CA ASP A 104 9.67 -6.13 1.89
C ASP A 104 8.57 -7.16 2.12
N LEU A 105 7.64 -6.91 3.04
CA LEU A 105 6.45 -7.74 3.23
C LEU A 105 5.56 -7.78 1.97
N SER A 106 5.33 -6.62 1.37
CA SER A 106 4.54 -6.50 0.13
C SER A 106 5.23 -7.24 -1.03
N LEU A 107 6.55 -7.11 -1.14
CA LEU A 107 7.34 -7.77 -2.18
C LEU A 107 7.37 -9.29 -1.99
N ALA A 108 7.49 -9.78 -0.76
CA ALA A 108 7.45 -11.21 -0.47
C ALA A 108 6.12 -11.84 -0.89
N LEU A 109 5.01 -11.20 -0.56
CA LEU A 109 3.68 -11.68 -0.95
C LEU A 109 3.47 -11.61 -2.46
N LEU A 110 3.91 -10.53 -3.11
CA LEU A 110 3.87 -10.37 -4.57
C LEU A 110 4.63 -11.50 -5.28
N ASN A 111 5.85 -11.77 -4.84
CA ASN A 111 6.69 -12.82 -5.41
C ASN A 111 6.08 -14.21 -5.18
N HIS A 112 5.48 -14.44 -4.01
CA HIS A 112 4.78 -15.69 -3.72
C HIS A 112 3.62 -15.91 -4.69
N ARG A 113 2.78 -14.90 -4.90
CA ARG A 113 1.64 -14.96 -5.84
C ARG A 113 2.07 -15.18 -7.28
N ARG A 114 3.13 -14.49 -7.71
CA ARG A 114 3.68 -14.66 -9.07
C ARG A 114 4.20 -16.08 -9.30
N ARG A 115 4.92 -16.65 -8.34
CA ARG A 115 5.41 -18.04 -8.41
C ARG A 115 4.27 -19.05 -8.42
N TRP A 116 3.25 -18.83 -7.59
CA TRP A 116 2.07 -19.69 -7.55
C TRP A 116 1.35 -19.69 -8.90
N ARG A 117 1.11 -18.53 -9.49
CA ARG A 117 0.51 -18.41 -10.83
C ARG A 117 1.31 -19.13 -11.91
N GLN A 118 2.62 -19.04 -11.87
CA GLN A 118 3.48 -19.75 -12.82
C GLN A 118 3.36 -21.26 -12.66
N ARG A 119 3.30 -21.78 -11.43
CA ARG A 119 3.10 -23.22 -11.16
C ARG A 119 1.75 -23.70 -11.69
N VAL A 120 0.68 -22.96 -11.41
CA VAL A 120 -0.67 -23.29 -11.87
C VAL A 120 -0.75 -23.32 -13.40
N ARG A 121 -0.13 -22.37 -14.10
CA ARG A 121 -0.07 -22.35 -15.56
C ARG A 121 0.67 -23.54 -16.15
N LYS A 122 1.69 -24.05 -15.49
CA LYS A 122 2.48 -25.21 -15.95
C LYS A 122 1.76 -26.53 -15.69
N HIS A 123 0.78 -26.58 -14.81
CA HIS A 123 0.01 -27.77 -14.50
C HIS A 123 -1.10 -27.95 -15.56
N PRO A 124 -1.41 -29.19 -16.02
CA PRO A 124 -2.46 -29.42 -17.03
C PRO A 124 -3.83 -28.83 -16.66
N ILE A 125 -4.22 -28.91 -15.38
CA ILE A 125 -5.44 -28.32 -14.85
C ILE A 125 -5.34 -26.78 -14.81
N GLY A 126 -4.16 -26.25 -14.55
CA GLY A 126 -3.89 -24.81 -14.48
C GLY A 126 -4.03 -24.10 -15.82
N LYS A 127 -3.77 -24.78 -16.94
CA LYS A 127 -3.97 -24.24 -18.29
C LYS A 127 -5.45 -23.97 -18.57
N VAL A 128 -6.33 -24.84 -18.12
CA VAL A 128 -7.78 -24.68 -18.27
C VAL A 128 -8.30 -23.52 -17.43
N LEU A 129 -7.79 -23.34 -16.23
CA LEU A 129 -8.17 -22.23 -15.32
C LEU A 129 -7.54 -20.89 -15.75
N GLY A 130 -6.35 -20.90 -16.33
CA GLY A 130 -5.66 -19.71 -16.84
C GLY A 130 -6.32 -19.10 -18.07
N ASP A 131 -6.95 -19.91 -18.90
CA ASP A 131 -7.66 -19.47 -20.11
C ASP A 131 -9.03 -18.83 -19.78
N ALA A 132 -9.49 -18.94 -18.53
CA ALA A 132 -10.74 -18.35 -18.05
C ALA A 132 -10.56 -16.94 -17.43
N GLU A 133 -9.33 -16.48 -17.26
CA GLU A 133 -8.99 -15.11 -16.83
C GLU A 133 -8.65 -14.24 -18.05
#